data_7c0bfb85aed83e27c3035fcede1ef34f
#
_entry.id   7c0bfb85aed83e27c3035fcede1ef34f
#
_cell.length_a   1.000
_cell.length_b   1.000
_cell.length_c   1.000
_cell.angle_alpha   90.00
_cell.angle_beta   90.00
_cell.angle_gamma   90.00
#
_symmetry.space_group_name_H-M   'P 1'
#
loop_
_entity.id
_entity.type
_entity.pdbx_description
1 polymer ?
#
loop_
_entity_poly.entity_id
_entity_poly.type
_entity_poly.pdbx_seq_one_letter_code
_entity_poly.pdbx_strand_id
1 'polypeptide(L)'
;MEHEVIAGCLRVQVLSDEIVRVEYAEDGKFFDGNSLFIPARKEFTGCGDVVVRSKKTGTSVFFSGYELVLSADPHSLHGVVLLRGGSEVYSFGSEKNTGELPPLDKTSEVFAVADTPRISLPEGGYSAAREGEFTVEESAQDVYLLLCGGDYRKLRALYVQLTGRCALVRLSTLGAWNSKYFKYDEESAKQVILDYEKYDIPLDNMVLDTDWRAASDRGIGYDVDTRLFPDMKRFMDFAHSRGVQIMFNDHPEPLD
;
A
#
# COMPACT_ATOMS: atom_id res chain seq x y z
N MET A 1 -19.90 -2.24 -18.08
CA MET A 1 -20.33 -1.48 -16.88
C MET A 1 -20.85 -0.12 -17.37
N GLU A 2 -21.95 0.37 -16.82
CA GLU A 2 -22.56 1.64 -17.26
C GLU A 2 -21.65 2.88 -17.05
N HIS A 3 -20.53 2.73 -16.35
CA HIS A 3 -19.61 3.81 -15.98
C HIS A 3 -18.20 3.62 -16.55
N GLU A 4 -18.10 2.88 -17.64
CA GLU A 4 -16.86 2.62 -18.37
C GLU A 4 -16.92 3.24 -19.76
N VAL A 5 -15.85 3.93 -20.14
CA VAL A 5 -15.69 4.55 -21.46
C VAL A 5 -14.36 4.09 -22.04
N ILE A 6 -14.39 3.52 -23.25
CA ILE A 6 -13.19 3.14 -24.00
C ILE A 6 -13.06 4.07 -25.20
N ALA A 7 -11.91 4.71 -25.35
CA ALA A 7 -11.55 5.59 -26.45
C ALA A 7 -10.16 5.20 -26.98
N GLY A 8 -10.14 4.33 -27.99
CA GLY A 8 -8.89 3.74 -28.51
C GLY A 8 -8.15 2.93 -27.45
N CYS A 9 -6.91 3.32 -27.16
CA CYS A 9 -6.05 2.68 -26.15
C CYS A 9 -6.25 3.22 -24.73
N LEU A 10 -7.26 4.09 -24.51
CA LEU A 10 -7.61 4.62 -23.19
C LEU A 10 -8.91 4.02 -22.69
N ARG A 11 -8.92 3.68 -21.41
CA ARG A 11 -10.11 3.31 -20.65
C ARG A 11 -10.30 4.27 -19.47
N VAL A 12 -11.51 4.76 -19.31
CA VAL A 12 -11.94 5.54 -18.16
C VAL A 12 -13.00 4.75 -17.41
N GLN A 13 -12.83 4.58 -16.13
CA GLN A 13 -13.81 3.99 -15.22
C GLN A 13 -14.14 5.00 -14.12
N VAL A 14 -15.38 5.46 -14.06
CA VAL A 14 -15.85 6.30 -12.97
C VAL A 14 -16.29 5.38 -11.83
N LEU A 15 -15.40 5.16 -10.86
CA LEU A 15 -15.58 4.17 -9.79
C LEU A 15 -16.56 4.64 -8.71
N SER A 16 -16.57 5.96 -8.48
CA SER A 16 -17.53 6.66 -7.61
C SER A 16 -17.62 8.12 -8.04
N ASP A 17 -18.46 8.93 -7.39
CA ASP A 17 -18.52 10.38 -7.64
C ASP A 17 -17.19 11.11 -7.45
N GLU A 18 -16.23 10.48 -6.75
CA GLU A 18 -14.99 11.10 -6.31
C GLU A 18 -13.74 10.30 -6.65
N ILE A 19 -13.88 9.12 -7.30
CA ILE A 19 -12.76 8.28 -7.72
C ILE A 19 -12.91 7.90 -9.18
N VAL A 20 -11.92 8.26 -9.99
CA VAL A 20 -11.87 7.94 -11.40
C VAL A 20 -10.58 7.22 -11.73
N ARG A 21 -10.68 6.13 -12.47
CA ARG A 21 -9.53 5.40 -13.00
C ARG A 21 -9.34 5.75 -14.47
N VAL A 22 -8.11 6.01 -14.86
CA VAL A 22 -7.70 6.17 -16.26
C VAL A 22 -6.55 5.21 -16.54
N GLU A 23 -6.72 4.37 -17.53
CA GLU A 23 -5.74 3.36 -17.93
C GLU A 23 -5.43 3.50 -19.42
N TYR A 24 -4.16 3.36 -19.76
CA TYR A 24 -3.69 3.25 -21.12
C TYR A 24 -3.16 1.82 -21.36
N ALA A 25 -3.60 1.21 -22.46
CA ALA A 25 -3.12 -0.09 -22.91
C ALA A 25 -2.91 -0.05 -24.42
N GLU A 26 -1.66 -0.15 -24.88
CA GLU A 26 -1.29 -0.06 -26.29
C GLU A 26 -1.98 -1.11 -27.16
N ASP A 27 -2.16 -2.31 -26.62
CA ASP A 27 -2.85 -3.42 -27.30
C ASP A 27 -4.37 -3.45 -27.07
N GLY A 28 -4.90 -2.47 -26.35
CA GLY A 28 -6.32 -2.37 -25.99
C GLY A 28 -6.80 -3.40 -24.97
N LYS A 29 -5.89 -4.14 -24.34
CA LYS A 29 -6.22 -5.11 -23.28
C LYS A 29 -6.08 -4.48 -21.91
N PHE A 30 -7.19 -4.11 -21.34
CA PHE A 30 -7.25 -3.47 -20.04
C PHE A 30 -7.27 -4.48 -18.90
N PHE A 31 -6.69 -4.08 -17.77
CA PHE A 31 -6.58 -4.94 -16.61
C PHE A 31 -7.82 -4.84 -15.69
N ASP A 32 -8.51 -5.97 -15.48
CA ASP A 32 -9.72 -6.04 -14.64
C ASP A 32 -9.52 -6.79 -13.33
N GLY A 33 -8.31 -7.27 -13.07
CA GLY A 33 -7.96 -7.96 -11.82
C GLY A 33 -7.78 -7.00 -10.64
N ASN A 34 -7.55 -7.57 -9.46
CA ASN A 34 -7.07 -6.85 -8.31
C ASN A 34 -5.53 -6.79 -8.35
N SER A 35 -4.95 -5.68 -7.88
CA SER A 35 -3.52 -5.56 -7.67
C SER A 35 -3.21 -5.51 -6.19
N LEU A 36 -1.92 -5.64 -5.86
CA LEU A 36 -1.46 -5.52 -4.47
C LEU A 36 -1.84 -4.17 -3.87
N PHE A 37 -1.81 -3.12 -4.68
CA PHE A 37 -2.14 -1.76 -4.25
C PHE A 37 -3.65 -1.49 -4.24
N ILE A 38 -4.40 -2.07 -5.19
CA ILE A 38 -5.86 -1.91 -5.32
C ILE A 38 -6.54 -3.29 -5.15
N PRO A 39 -6.66 -3.78 -3.92
CA PRO A 39 -7.11 -5.15 -3.66
C PRO A 39 -8.62 -5.36 -3.84
N ALA A 40 -9.41 -4.29 -3.89
CA ALA A 40 -10.87 -4.36 -3.91
C ALA A 40 -11.49 -3.60 -5.10
N ARG A 41 -10.79 -3.54 -6.25
CA ARG A 41 -11.24 -2.81 -7.44
C ARG A 41 -12.66 -3.16 -7.89
N LYS A 42 -13.04 -4.44 -7.79
CA LYS A 42 -14.35 -4.96 -8.21
C LYS A 42 -15.51 -4.54 -7.30
N GLU A 43 -15.23 -3.98 -6.13
CA GLU A 43 -16.26 -3.56 -5.17
C GLU A 43 -16.87 -2.19 -5.50
N PHE A 44 -16.25 -1.43 -6.41
CA PHE A 44 -16.79 -0.15 -6.85
C PHE A 44 -17.99 -0.35 -7.78
N THR A 45 -19.06 0.39 -7.51
CA THR A 45 -20.33 0.28 -8.23
C THR A 45 -20.55 1.37 -9.27
N GLY A 46 -19.62 2.30 -9.39
CA GLY A 46 -19.75 3.49 -10.25
C GLY A 46 -20.43 4.67 -9.57
N CYS A 47 -20.61 5.74 -10.32
CA CYS A 47 -21.35 6.94 -9.88
C CYS A 47 -22.69 7.05 -10.62
N GLY A 48 -23.41 8.16 -10.41
CA GLY A 48 -24.63 8.49 -11.11
C GLY A 48 -24.45 8.74 -12.63
N ASP A 49 -24.77 9.92 -13.11
CA ASP A 49 -24.77 10.18 -14.54
C ASP A 49 -23.37 10.39 -15.13
N VAL A 50 -22.97 9.54 -16.07
CA VAL A 50 -21.78 9.69 -16.91
C VAL A 50 -22.23 10.04 -18.33
N VAL A 51 -21.78 11.18 -18.84
CA VAL A 51 -22.12 11.64 -20.20
C VAL A 51 -20.87 11.67 -21.08
N VAL A 52 -20.93 11.03 -22.24
CA VAL A 52 -19.81 10.95 -23.18
C VAL A 52 -20.10 11.79 -24.41
N ARG A 53 -19.13 12.61 -24.82
CA ARG A 53 -19.18 13.38 -26.07
C ARG A 53 -17.92 13.16 -26.87
N SER A 54 -18.04 12.49 -28.01
CA SER A 54 -16.91 12.24 -28.91
C SER A 54 -16.93 13.24 -30.09
N LYS A 55 -15.74 13.74 -30.43
CA LYS A 55 -15.45 14.60 -31.56
C LYS A 55 -14.24 14.03 -32.32
N LYS A 56 -13.98 14.53 -33.52
CA LYS A 56 -12.78 14.15 -34.31
C LYS A 56 -11.45 14.42 -33.56
N THR A 57 -11.46 15.37 -32.62
CA THR A 57 -10.28 15.81 -31.86
C THR A 57 -10.09 15.09 -30.52
N GLY A 58 -11.07 14.27 -30.11
CA GLY A 58 -10.99 13.55 -28.84
C GLY A 58 -12.36 13.25 -28.25
N THR A 59 -12.35 12.65 -27.08
CA THR A 59 -13.56 12.29 -26.33
C THR A 59 -13.55 12.99 -24.98
N SER A 60 -14.68 13.59 -24.61
CA SER A 60 -14.91 14.16 -23.28
C SER A 60 -15.88 13.29 -22.49
N VAL A 61 -15.49 12.98 -21.25
CA VAL A 61 -16.30 12.24 -20.27
C VAL A 61 -16.69 13.17 -19.14
N PHE A 62 -17.98 13.40 -18.96
CA PHE A 62 -18.55 14.29 -17.94
C PHE A 62 -19.10 13.46 -16.79
N PHE A 63 -18.75 13.80 -15.57
CA PHE A 63 -19.23 13.16 -14.34
C PHE A 63 -19.01 14.09 -13.13
N SER A 64 -19.90 14.08 -12.18
CA SER A 64 -19.77 14.78 -10.88
C SER A 64 -19.28 16.24 -10.96
N GLY A 65 -19.64 16.96 -12.05
CA GLY A 65 -19.21 18.34 -12.30
C GLY A 65 -17.80 18.50 -12.87
N TYR A 66 -17.15 17.41 -13.26
CA TYR A 66 -15.87 17.37 -13.95
C TYR A 66 -16.03 16.98 -15.43
N GLU A 67 -15.05 17.34 -16.24
CA GLU A 67 -14.87 16.90 -17.62
C GLU A 67 -13.47 16.32 -17.79
N LEU A 68 -13.38 15.03 -18.11
CA LEU A 68 -12.13 14.38 -18.49
C LEU A 68 -12.01 14.40 -20.02
N VAL A 69 -10.97 15.05 -20.53
CA VAL A 69 -10.70 15.21 -21.95
C VAL A 69 -9.63 14.21 -22.38
N LEU A 70 -9.99 13.33 -23.31
CA LEU A 70 -9.12 12.29 -23.86
C LEU A 70 -8.67 12.67 -25.27
N SER A 71 -7.40 12.47 -25.60
CA SER A 71 -6.87 12.64 -26.95
C SER A 71 -7.53 11.68 -27.96
N ALA A 72 -7.63 12.07 -29.20
CA ALA A 72 -8.15 11.21 -30.28
C ALA A 72 -7.19 10.08 -30.66
N ASP A 73 -5.89 10.28 -30.48
CA ASP A 73 -4.84 9.31 -30.80
C ASP A 73 -3.82 9.27 -29.67
N PRO A 74 -4.18 8.60 -28.55
CA PRO A 74 -3.32 8.54 -27.37
C PRO A 74 -2.22 7.52 -27.54
N HIS A 75 -0.98 7.91 -27.20
CA HIS A 75 0.18 7.01 -27.10
C HIS A 75 0.62 6.78 -25.64
N SER A 76 -0.11 7.39 -24.70
CA SER A 76 0.10 7.27 -23.25
C SER A 76 -1.02 8.01 -22.52
N LEU A 77 -0.96 8.13 -21.21
CA LEU A 77 -1.81 9.02 -20.42
C LEU A 77 -1.50 10.51 -20.64
N HIS A 78 -0.34 10.85 -21.22
CA HIS A 78 -0.02 12.25 -21.54
C HIS A 78 -1.06 12.88 -22.44
N GLY A 79 -1.46 14.10 -22.11
CA GLY A 79 -2.48 14.83 -22.85
C GLY A 79 -3.92 14.54 -22.45
N VAL A 80 -4.12 13.63 -21.47
CA VAL A 80 -5.39 13.53 -20.75
C VAL A 80 -5.46 14.65 -19.72
N VAL A 81 -6.57 15.38 -19.68
CA VAL A 81 -6.75 16.55 -18.84
C VAL A 81 -8.08 16.47 -18.12
N LEU A 82 -8.08 16.76 -16.82
CA LEU A 82 -9.31 16.91 -16.02
C LEU A 82 -9.61 18.39 -15.82
N LEU A 83 -10.83 18.77 -16.20
CA LEU A 83 -11.35 20.14 -16.09
C LEU A 83 -12.46 20.19 -15.03
N ARG A 84 -12.57 21.34 -14.36
CA ARG A 84 -13.72 21.70 -13.54
C ARG A 84 -14.16 23.12 -13.87
N GLY A 85 -15.43 23.28 -14.27
CA GLY A 85 -15.92 24.57 -14.70
C GLY A 85 -15.16 25.18 -15.89
N GLY A 86 -14.57 24.35 -16.75
CA GLY A 86 -13.75 24.74 -17.91
C GLY A 86 -12.29 25.09 -17.58
N SER A 87 -11.88 25.03 -16.31
CA SER A 87 -10.49 25.25 -15.89
C SER A 87 -9.79 23.91 -15.65
N GLU A 88 -8.52 23.81 -16.04
CA GLU A 88 -7.69 22.62 -15.78
C GLU A 88 -7.42 22.51 -14.28
N VAL A 89 -7.74 21.34 -13.71
CA VAL A 89 -7.47 21.00 -12.30
C VAL A 89 -6.46 19.88 -12.18
N TYR A 90 -6.24 19.12 -13.24
CA TYR A 90 -5.22 18.07 -13.30
C TYR A 90 -4.87 17.74 -14.76
N SER A 91 -3.58 17.50 -15.04
CA SER A 91 -3.12 16.95 -16.31
C SER A 91 -2.15 15.80 -16.04
N PHE A 92 -2.33 14.72 -16.83
CA PHE A 92 -1.51 13.52 -16.65
C PHE A 92 -0.09 13.75 -17.15
N GLY A 93 0.87 13.36 -16.33
CA GLY A 93 2.29 13.37 -16.61
C GLY A 93 2.93 11.98 -16.45
N SER A 94 3.95 11.90 -15.65
CA SER A 94 4.63 10.66 -15.28
C SER A 94 4.37 10.33 -13.81
N GLU A 95 3.14 9.96 -13.50
CA GLU A 95 2.72 9.58 -12.17
C GLU A 95 3.45 8.31 -11.73
N LYS A 96 3.91 8.32 -10.47
CA LYS A 96 4.49 7.16 -9.81
C LYS A 96 3.85 7.00 -8.44
N ASN A 97 3.62 5.78 -8.04
CA ASN A 97 3.21 5.49 -6.69
C ASN A 97 4.42 5.67 -5.77
N THR A 98 4.44 6.75 -4.99
CA THR A 98 5.49 7.01 -3.99
C THR A 98 5.13 6.41 -2.64
N GLY A 99 3.88 5.92 -2.48
CA GLY A 99 3.35 5.48 -1.18
C GLY A 99 3.12 6.63 -0.19
N GLU A 100 3.29 7.88 -0.61
CA GLU A 100 3.21 9.06 0.24
C GLU A 100 1.96 9.89 -0.08
N LEU A 101 1.27 10.33 0.96
CA LEU A 101 0.24 11.36 0.87
C LEU A 101 0.89 12.75 1.03
N PRO A 102 0.30 13.81 0.43
CA PRO A 102 0.84 15.16 0.57
C PRO A 102 0.79 15.62 2.03
N PRO A 103 1.61 16.60 2.43
CA PRO A 103 1.45 17.29 3.72
C PRO A 103 0.05 17.88 3.87
N LEU A 104 -0.42 17.95 5.12
CA LEU A 104 -1.78 18.39 5.47
C LEU A 104 -2.18 19.74 4.86
N ASP A 105 -1.22 20.65 4.78
CA ASP A 105 -1.37 22.03 4.29
C ASP A 105 -1.13 22.18 2.76
N LYS A 106 -0.85 21.07 2.07
CA LYS A 106 -0.52 21.05 0.62
C LYS A 106 -1.42 20.13 -0.18
N THR A 107 -2.61 19.81 0.33
CA THR A 107 -3.57 18.98 -0.37
C THR A 107 -4.14 19.74 -1.58
N SER A 108 -3.94 19.22 -2.77
CA SER A 108 -4.51 19.74 -4.00
C SER A 108 -5.98 19.35 -4.15
N GLU A 109 -6.66 19.92 -5.15
CA GLU A 109 -8.05 19.56 -5.48
C GLU A 109 -8.16 18.10 -5.93
N VAL A 110 -7.17 17.63 -6.68
CA VAL A 110 -7.07 16.27 -7.21
C VAL A 110 -5.75 15.65 -6.76
N PHE A 111 -5.81 14.44 -6.29
CA PHE A 111 -4.63 13.64 -5.96
C PHE A 111 -4.60 12.39 -6.84
N ALA A 112 -3.49 12.18 -7.53
CA ALA A 112 -3.30 11.04 -8.40
C ALA A 112 -2.55 9.90 -7.69
N VAL A 113 -3.03 8.69 -7.90
CA VAL A 113 -2.45 7.46 -7.36
C VAL A 113 -2.18 6.53 -8.53
N ALA A 114 -0.92 6.23 -8.82
CA ALA A 114 -0.53 5.30 -9.86
C ALA A 114 -0.45 3.86 -9.33
N ASP A 115 -1.05 2.92 -10.05
CA ASP A 115 -0.85 1.48 -9.84
C ASP A 115 0.33 1.01 -10.71
N THR A 116 1.52 1.59 -10.46
CA THR A 116 2.74 1.39 -11.23
C THR A 116 3.97 1.31 -10.30
N PRO A 117 4.74 0.20 -10.30
CA PRO A 117 4.47 -1.03 -11.05
C PRO A 117 3.19 -1.73 -10.59
N ARG A 118 2.45 -2.28 -11.52
CA ARG A 118 1.25 -3.06 -11.18
C ARG A 118 1.64 -4.49 -10.81
N ILE A 119 1.31 -4.89 -9.60
CA ILE A 119 1.53 -6.24 -9.09
C ILE A 119 0.16 -6.92 -9.00
N SER A 120 -0.11 -7.82 -9.95
CA SER A 120 -1.39 -8.52 -10.01
C SER A 120 -1.52 -9.53 -8.89
N LEU A 121 -2.68 -9.59 -8.23
CA LEU A 121 -2.98 -10.58 -7.22
C LEU A 121 -3.71 -11.78 -7.86
N PRO A 122 -3.41 -13.01 -7.41
CA PRO A 122 -4.17 -14.19 -7.79
C PRO A 122 -5.60 -14.13 -7.23
N GLU A 123 -6.48 -14.98 -7.75
CA GLU A 123 -7.81 -15.16 -7.18
C GLU A 123 -7.70 -15.64 -5.73
N GLY A 124 -8.41 -14.98 -4.81
CA GLY A 124 -8.28 -15.20 -3.36
C GLY A 124 -7.29 -14.26 -2.65
N GLY A 125 -6.67 -13.34 -3.38
CA GLY A 125 -5.83 -12.28 -2.85
C GLY A 125 -4.47 -12.74 -2.34
N TYR A 126 -3.83 -11.91 -1.51
CA TYR A 126 -2.48 -12.14 -1.02
C TYR A 126 -2.29 -13.44 -0.23
N SER A 127 -3.28 -13.80 0.60
CA SER A 127 -3.23 -15.02 1.43
C SER A 127 -3.31 -16.33 0.63
N ALA A 128 -3.79 -16.26 -0.61
CA ALA A 128 -3.85 -17.40 -1.53
C ALA A 128 -2.63 -17.47 -2.47
N ALA A 129 -1.81 -16.41 -2.51
CA ALA A 129 -0.65 -16.34 -3.38
C ALA A 129 0.43 -17.33 -2.95
N ARG A 130 1.05 -17.95 -3.95
CA ARG A 130 2.23 -18.79 -3.82
C ARG A 130 3.39 -18.17 -4.58
N GLU A 131 4.59 -18.66 -4.33
CA GLU A 131 5.77 -18.22 -5.08
C GLU A 131 5.53 -18.37 -6.61
N GLY A 132 5.81 -17.29 -7.36
CA GLY A 132 5.61 -17.24 -8.81
C GLY A 132 4.19 -16.94 -9.32
N GLU A 133 3.22 -16.75 -8.42
CA GLU A 133 1.84 -16.37 -8.80
C GLU A 133 1.62 -14.85 -8.96
N PHE A 134 2.63 -14.04 -8.63
CA PHE A 134 2.57 -12.61 -8.83
C PHE A 134 3.09 -12.24 -10.22
N THR A 135 2.32 -11.41 -10.92
CA THR A 135 2.79 -10.80 -12.18
C THR A 135 3.09 -9.35 -11.92
N VAL A 136 4.28 -8.90 -12.31
CA VAL A 136 4.72 -7.52 -12.18
C VAL A 136 4.76 -6.88 -13.56
N GLU A 137 4.08 -5.75 -13.72
CA GLU A 137 4.07 -4.95 -14.93
C GLU A 137 4.64 -3.56 -14.62
N GLU A 138 5.93 -3.39 -14.91
CA GLU A 138 6.71 -2.20 -14.59
C GLU A 138 6.24 -0.95 -15.35
N SER A 139 5.72 -1.13 -16.56
CA SER A 139 5.31 -0.05 -17.47
C SER A 139 3.80 0.21 -17.49
N ALA A 140 3.05 -0.39 -16.56
CA ALA A 140 1.61 -0.15 -16.49
C ALA A 140 1.32 1.36 -16.36
N GLN A 141 0.39 1.85 -17.20
CA GLN A 141 -0.12 3.22 -17.11
C GLN A 141 -1.57 3.15 -16.60
N ASP A 142 -1.71 3.06 -15.30
CA ASP A 142 -2.98 2.89 -14.60
C ASP A 142 -3.02 3.85 -13.41
N VAL A 143 -3.85 4.87 -13.49
CA VAL A 143 -3.87 5.98 -12.54
C VAL A 143 -5.28 6.23 -12.04
N TYR A 144 -5.39 6.42 -10.73
CA TYR A 144 -6.62 6.75 -10.02
C TYR A 144 -6.57 8.21 -9.59
N LEU A 145 -7.58 8.97 -9.93
CA LEU A 145 -7.76 10.35 -9.49
C LEU A 145 -8.73 10.37 -8.31
N LEU A 146 -8.27 10.91 -7.18
CA LEU A 146 -9.05 11.15 -5.98
C LEU A 146 -9.46 12.62 -5.95
N LEU A 147 -10.75 12.91 -6.12
CA LEU A 147 -11.33 14.25 -6.25
C LEU A 147 -11.65 14.81 -4.84
N CYS A 148 -10.61 15.14 -4.10
CA CYS A 148 -10.71 15.51 -2.69
C CYS A 148 -11.04 16.98 -2.45
N GLY A 149 -10.98 17.85 -3.48
CA GLY A 149 -11.35 19.27 -3.37
C GLY A 149 -10.46 20.09 -2.43
N GLY A 150 -9.19 19.66 -2.22
CA GLY A 150 -8.27 20.29 -1.27
C GLY A 150 -8.48 19.88 0.19
N ASP A 151 -9.41 18.99 0.49
CA ASP A 151 -9.65 18.48 1.85
C ASP A 151 -8.81 17.22 2.13
N TYR A 152 -7.84 17.33 3.03
CA TYR A 152 -6.97 16.21 3.42
C TYR A 152 -7.72 15.05 4.08
N ARG A 153 -8.75 15.31 4.86
CA ARG A 153 -9.54 14.25 5.50
C ARG A 153 -10.31 13.46 4.46
N LYS A 154 -10.87 14.17 3.48
CA LYS A 154 -11.53 13.55 2.33
C LYS A 154 -10.52 12.75 1.50
N LEU A 155 -9.33 13.30 1.20
CA LEU A 155 -8.26 12.58 0.52
C LEU A 155 -7.95 11.26 1.22
N ARG A 156 -7.75 11.27 2.53
CA ARG A 156 -7.48 10.06 3.30
C ARG A 156 -8.61 9.04 3.24
N ALA A 157 -9.85 9.50 3.30
CA ALA A 157 -11.02 8.61 3.20
C ALA A 157 -11.08 7.92 1.82
N LEU A 158 -10.90 8.69 0.75
CA LEU A 158 -10.89 8.17 -0.63
C LEU A 158 -9.68 7.22 -0.85
N TYR A 159 -8.51 7.58 -0.34
CA TYR A 159 -7.33 6.72 -0.41
C TYR A 159 -7.58 5.36 0.27
N VAL A 160 -8.12 5.35 1.48
CA VAL A 160 -8.46 4.10 2.20
C VAL A 160 -9.59 3.34 1.49
N GLN A 161 -10.54 4.03 0.88
CA GLN A 161 -11.58 3.39 0.07
C GLN A 161 -10.98 2.67 -1.14
N LEU A 162 -9.96 3.26 -1.77
CA LEU A 162 -9.28 2.70 -2.94
C LEU A 162 -8.34 1.56 -2.56
N THR A 163 -7.48 1.76 -1.57
CA THR A 163 -6.38 0.85 -1.21
C THR A 163 -6.74 -0.16 -0.13
N GLY A 164 -7.92 -0.03 0.46
CA GLY A 164 -8.34 -0.85 1.59
C GLY A 164 -7.91 -0.27 2.94
N ARG A 165 -8.47 -0.84 3.99
CA ARG A 165 -8.18 -0.44 5.37
C ARG A 165 -6.92 -1.15 5.88
N CYS A 166 -6.08 -0.42 6.62
CA CYS A 166 -5.02 -1.05 7.39
C CYS A 166 -5.62 -2.03 8.40
N ALA A 167 -5.02 -3.20 8.53
CA ALA A 167 -5.37 -4.13 9.59
C ALA A 167 -5.11 -3.50 10.96
N LEU A 168 -5.98 -3.79 11.92
CA LEU A 168 -5.73 -3.39 13.30
C LEU A 168 -4.54 -4.19 13.82
N VAL A 169 -3.53 -3.46 14.31
CA VAL A 169 -2.39 -4.06 15.00
C VAL A 169 -2.78 -4.53 16.40
N ARG A 170 -2.01 -5.44 16.99
CA ARG A 170 -2.19 -5.83 18.39
C ARG A 170 -2.00 -4.63 19.30
N LEU A 171 -2.75 -4.53 20.38
CA LEU A 171 -2.67 -3.40 21.32
C LEU A 171 -1.26 -3.24 21.89
N SER A 172 -0.56 -4.34 22.18
CA SER A 172 0.83 -4.32 22.65
C SER A 172 1.79 -3.59 21.71
N THR A 173 1.52 -3.64 20.38
CA THR A 173 2.34 -2.93 19.37
C THR A 173 2.31 -1.41 19.55
N LEU A 174 1.26 -0.86 20.14
CA LEU A 174 1.11 0.56 20.45
C LEU A 174 1.67 0.93 21.85
N GLY A 175 2.16 -0.05 22.59
CA GLY A 175 2.70 0.10 23.93
C GLY A 175 4.19 0.43 23.97
N ALA A 176 4.80 0.15 25.12
CA ALA A 176 6.21 0.42 25.39
C ALA A 176 7.12 -0.66 24.81
N TRP A 177 8.21 -0.24 24.18
CA TRP A 177 9.18 -1.10 23.53
C TRP A 177 10.57 -0.93 24.14
N ASN A 178 11.24 -2.04 24.45
CA ASN A 178 12.68 -2.09 24.67
C ASN A 178 13.35 -2.71 23.45
N SER A 179 14.17 -1.94 22.75
CA SER A 179 15.01 -2.40 21.65
C SER A 179 16.42 -1.86 21.84
N LYS A 180 17.39 -2.75 21.94
CA LYS A 180 18.79 -2.40 22.10
C LYS A 180 19.65 -3.37 21.31
N TYR A 181 20.57 -2.84 20.50
CA TYR A 181 21.62 -3.65 19.88
C TYR A 181 22.55 -4.17 20.97
N PHE A 182 22.30 -5.37 21.44
CA PHE A 182 23.00 -6.00 22.53
C PHE A 182 22.88 -7.52 22.42
N LYS A 183 23.99 -8.22 22.64
CA LYS A 183 24.02 -9.67 22.63
C LYS A 183 23.43 -10.22 23.91
N TYR A 184 22.13 -10.42 23.93
CA TYR A 184 21.45 -11.04 25.06
C TYR A 184 21.67 -12.55 25.09
N ASP A 185 21.75 -13.07 26.29
CA ASP A 185 21.46 -14.46 26.64
C ASP A 185 20.15 -14.54 27.42
N GLU A 186 19.67 -15.75 27.70
CA GLU A 186 18.38 -15.97 28.38
C GLU A 186 18.32 -15.22 29.71
N GLU A 187 19.40 -15.21 30.49
CA GLU A 187 19.41 -14.61 31.82
C GLU A 187 19.44 -13.09 31.78
N SER A 188 20.27 -12.51 30.93
CA SER A 188 20.34 -11.07 30.76
C SER A 188 19.03 -10.49 30.14
N ALA A 189 18.39 -11.22 29.22
CA ALA A 189 17.11 -10.86 28.68
C ALA A 189 15.99 -10.89 29.74
N LYS A 190 15.96 -11.93 30.59
CA LYS A 190 15.04 -11.99 31.72
C LYS A 190 15.28 -10.85 32.71
N GLN A 191 16.56 -10.53 32.99
CA GLN A 191 16.91 -9.46 33.92
C GLN A 191 16.36 -8.09 33.44
N VAL A 192 16.41 -7.81 32.14
CA VAL A 192 15.79 -6.57 31.60
C VAL A 192 14.31 -6.51 31.94
N ILE A 193 13.54 -7.58 31.71
CA ILE A 193 12.12 -7.63 32.01
C ILE A 193 11.87 -7.41 33.52
N LEU A 194 12.67 -8.08 34.37
CA LEU A 194 12.55 -7.92 35.82
C LEU A 194 12.94 -6.53 36.33
N ASP A 195 13.88 -5.86 35.66
CA ASP A 195 14.25 -4.49 36.00
C ASP A 195 13.12 -3.50 35.65
N TYR A 196 12.45 -3.69 34.53
CA TYR A 196 11.27 -2.90 34.18
C TYR A 196 10.16 -3.07 35.22
N GLU A 197 9.87 -4.32 35.66
CA GLU A 197 8.92 -4.59 36.74
C GLU A 197 9.36 -3.95 38.06
N LYS A 198 10.61 -4.11 38.44
CA LYS A 198 11.18 -3.59 39.69
C LYS A 198 11.04 -2.07 39.82
N TYR A 199 11.19 -1.36 38.71
CA TYR A 199 11.13 0.10 38.69
C TYR A 199 9.74 0.64 38.26
N ASP A 200 8.75 -0.24 38.14
CA ASP A 200 7.38 0.09 37.75
C ASP A 200 7.33 0.86 36.40
N ILE A 201 8.18 0.44 35.46
CA ILE A 201 8.24 0.98 34.10
C ILE A 201 7.45 0.05 33.18
N PRO A 202 6.47 0.57 32.40
CA PRO A 202 5.74 -0.26 31.44
C PRO A 202 6.65 -0.89 30.40
N LEU A 203 6.42 -2.17 30.10
CA LEU A 203 7.09 -2.88 29.00
C LEU A 203 6.08 -3.82 28.34
N ASP A 204 5.72 -3.54 27.10
CA ASP A 204 4.80 -4.37 26.32
C ASP A 204 5.54 -5.28 25.34
N ASN A 205 6.67 -4.80 24.81
CA ASN A 205 7.44 -5.53 23.82
C ASN A 205 8.95 -5.43 24.11
N MET A 206 9.64 -6.55 24.01
CA MET A 206 11.10 -6.61 24.05
C MET A 206 11.63 -7.19 22.74
N VAL A 207 12.61 -6.51 22.15
CA VAL A 207 13.28 -6.94 20.92
C VAL A 207 14.58 -7.63 21.30
N LEU A 208 14.74 -8.87 20.84
CA LEU A 208 16.04 -9.53 20.78
C LEU A 208 16.69 -9.17 19.45
N ASP A 209 17.84 -8.52 19.52
CA ASP A 209 18.58 -8.13 18.32
C ASP A 209 19.30 -9.34 17.71
N THR A 210 19.89 -9.19 16.56
CA THR A 210 20.35 -10.22 15.62
C THR A 210 21.12 -11.40 16.22
N ASP A 211 21.78 -11.20 17.36
CA ASP A 211 22.57 -12.25 18.04
C ASP A 211 21.75 -13.40 18.64
N TRP A 212 20.41 -13.32 18.64
CA TRP A 212 19.54 -14.41 19.11
C TRP A 212 19.67 -15.68 18.26
N ARG A 213 20.14 -15.53 17.02
CA ARG A 213 20.28 -16.60 16.03
C ARG A 213 21.69 -17.14 15.95
N ALA A 214 21.82 -18.42 15.67
CA ALA A 214 23.09 -19.03 15.31
C ALA A 214 23.51 -18.51 13.92
N ALA A 215 24.77 -18.04 13.83
CA ALA A 215 25.34 -17.75 12.51
C ALA A 215 25.40 -19.06 11.70
N SER A 216 24.74 -19.09 10.55
CA SER A 216 24.95 -20.17 9.58
C SER A 216 26.25 -19.91 8.81
N ASP A 217 26.80 -20.95 8.20
CA ASP A 217 27.97 -20.85 7.30
C ASP A 217 27.72 -19.91 6.11
N ARG A 218 26.45 -19.50 5.93
CA ARG A 218 26.00 -18.59 4.87
C ARG A 218 25.55 -17.23 5.38
N GLY A 219 25.81 -16.87 6.63
CA GLY A 219 25.44 -15.58 7.22
C GLY A 219 23.94 -15.36 7.46
N ILE A 220 23.07 -16.20 6.91
CA ILE A 220 21.62 -16.13 7.05
C ILE A 220 21.12 -17.39 7.73
N GLY A 221 20.36 -17.23 8.82
CA GLY A 221 19.76 -18.36 9.52
C GLY A 221 18.72 -17.87 10.52
N TYR A 222 17.68 -18.68 10.70
CA TYR A 222 16.61 -18.40 11.66
C TYR A 222 16.63 -19.40 12.83
N ASP A 223 17.73 -20.18 12.94
CA ASP A 223 17.89 -21.10 14.05
C ASP A 223 18.33 -20.33 15.31
N VAL A 224 17.71 -20.65 16.42
CA VAL A 224 18.05 -20.05 17.70
C VAL A 224 19.48 -20.49 18.12
N ASP A 225 20.30 -19.53 18.58
CA ASP A 225 21.57 -19.89 19.23
C ASP A 225 21.30 -20.50 20.60
N THR A 226 21.33 -21.84 20.67
CA THR A 226 21.04 -22.59 21.88
C THR A 226 22.11 -22.42 22.97
N ARG A 227 23.26 -21.80 22.66
CA ARG A 227 24.26 -21.41 23.66
C ARG A 227 23.80 -20.19 24.45
N LEU A 228 23.07 -19.27 23.80
CA LEU A 228 22.53 -18.06 24.42
C LEU A 228 21.12 -18.30 24.98
N PHE A 229 20.30 -19.01 24.24
CA PHE A 229 18.93 -19.38 24.63
C PHE A 229 18.76 -20.90 24.56
N PRO A 230 19.18 -21.63 25.61
CA PRO A 230 19.07 -23.09 25.63
C PRO A 230 17.65 -23.61 25.46
N ASP A 231 16.66 -22.83 25.89
CA ASP A 231 15.22 -23.11 25.71
C ASP A 231 14.48 -21.83 25.45
N MET A 232 14.43 -21.42 24.17
CA MET A 232 13.76 -20.20 23.72
C MET A 232 12.27 -20.21 24.09
N LYS A 233 11.62 -21.39 24.04
CA LYS A 233 10.20 -21.49 24.41
C LYS A 233 9.99 -21.14 25.87
N ARG A 234 10.83 -21.66 26.77
CA ARG A 234 10.77 -21.34 28.20
C ARG A 234 10.98 -19.86 28.47
N PHE A 235 11.91 -19.23 27.76
CA PHE A 235 12.13 -17.78 27.83
C PHE A 235 10.90 -16.99 27.36
N MET A 236 10.30 -17.37 26.23
CA MET A 236 9.08 -16.73 25.73
C MET A 236 7.90 -16.92 26.71
N ASP A 237 7.72 -18.11 27.27
CA ASP A 237 6.67 -18.38 28.27
C ASP A 237 6.88 -17.50 29.53
N PHE A 238 8.13 -17.29 29.96
CA PHE A 238 8.46 -16.38 31.04
C PHE A 238 8.08 -14.93 30.73
N ALA A 239 8.43 -14.42 29.53
CA ALA A 239 8.09 -13.07 29.11
C ALA A 239 6.58 -12.89 28.97
N HIS A 240 5.91 -13.82 28.31
CA HIS A 240 4.46 -13.79 28.10
C HIS A 240 3.67 -13.85 29.40
N SER A 241 4.15 -14.61 30.40
CA SER A 241 3.51 -14.64 31.73
C SER A 241 3.52 -13.29 32.46
N ARG A 242 4.36 -12.36 32.01
CA ARG A 242 4.49 -10.97 32.48
C ARG A 242 3.87 -9.95 31.54
N GLY A 243 3.15 -10.41 30.51
CA GLY A 243 2.52 -9.53 29.51
C GLY A 243 3.47 -8.99 28.46
N VAL A 244 4.75 -9.37 28.46
CA VAL A 244 5.76 -8.88 27.51
C VAL A 244 5.82 -9.76 26.27
N GLN A 245 5.65 -9.17 25.09
CA GLN A 245 5.82 -9.84 23.81
C GLN A 245 7.29 -9.80 23.38
N ILE A 246 7.75 -10.89 22.77
CA ILE A 246 9.13 -10.97 22.25
C ILE A 246 9.10 -10.79 20.73
N MET A 247 9.97 -9.91 20.26
CA MET A 247 10.22 -9.68 18.84
C MET A 247 11.65 -10.06 18.50
N PHE A 248 11.82 -10.68 17.35
CA PHE A 248 13.14 -11.05 16.85
C PHE A 248 13.52 -10.08 15.74
N ASN A 249 14.63 -9.37 15.92
CA ASN A 249 15.20 -8.54 14.87
C ASN A 249 16.12 -9.38 13.99
N ASP A 250 16.00 -9.22 12.70
CA ASP A 250 16.85 -9.88 11.72
C ASP A 250 17.37 -8.85 10.70
N HIS A 251 18.66 -8.97 10.37
CA HIS A 251 19.33 -8.20 9.34
C HIS A 251 19.85 -9.19 8.31
N PRO A 252 19.03 -9.56 7.31
CA PRO A 252 19.49 -10.43 6.25
C PRO A 252 20.54 -9.70 5.43
N GLU A 253 21.79 -10.10 5.58
CA GLU A 253 22.87 -9.58 4.75
C GLU A 253 23.04 -10.51 3.53
N PRO A 254 23.11 -9.96 2.31
CA PRO A 254 23.47 -10.76 1.17
C PRO A 254 24.89 -11.30 1.36
N LEU A 255 25.10 -12.54 0.94
CA LEU A 255 26.45 -13.07 0.85
C LEU A 255 27.17 -12.34 -0.29
N ASP A 256 28.34 -11.80 0.01
CA ASP A 256 29.30 -11.32 -0.99
C ASP A 256 29.84 -12.48 -1.83
#